data_b66ff6ea298c922e2c52bde74adcd116
#
_entry.id   b66ff6ea298c922e2c52bde74adcd116
#
_cell.length_a   1.000
_cell.length_b   1.000
_cell.length_c   1.000
_cell.angle_alpha   90.00
_cell.angle_beta   90.00
_cell.angle_gamma   90.00
#
_symmetry.space_group_name_H-M   'P 1'
#
loop_
_entity.id
_entity.type
_entity.pdbx_description
1 polymer ?
#
loop_
_entity_poly.entity_id
_entity_poly.type
_entity_poly.pdbx_seq_one_letter_code
_entity_poly.pdbx_strand_id
1 'polypeptide(L)'
;MTGTPPPDYEPGVCNIGSAERRCRYRYAGVCAVAAVAYAATVLATSVPTALLLGLFVPLSLGTEFLLQARRSFCASLGFRGRFDLRGDGPGSVATDGGRGESGDRTIAGAAATSGPAEPAGRVTDPDARVADRRHALRLTVLGVLGGGAGATLAYALVVVLG
;
A
#
# COMPACT_ATOMS: atom_id res chain seq x y z
N MET A 1 -26.66 -12.86 -9.39
CA MET A 1 -25.28 -12.38 -9.20
C MET A 1 -25.02 -12.36 -7.71
N THR A 2 -24.38 -13.39 -7.19
CA THR A 2 -24.04 -13.51 -5.77
C THR A 2 -22.76 -12.70 -5.56
N GLY A 3 -22.91 -11.41 -5.20
CA GLY A 3 -21.76 -10.60 -4.81
C GLY A 3 -21.14 -11.18 -3.54
N THR A 4 -19.84 -11.47 -3.58
CA THR A 4 -19.08 -11.83 -2.39
C THR A 4 -19.21 -10.67 -1.39
N PRO A 5 -19.61 -10.93 -0.13
CA PRO A 5 -19.67 -9.89 0.88
C PRO A 5 -18.30 -9.20 1.00
N PRO A 6 -18.24 -7.88 1.28
CA PRO A 6 -16.98 -7.21 1.50
C PRO A 6 -16.23 -7.90 2.65
N PRO A 7 -14.90 -8.02 2.57
CA PRO A 7 -14.13 -8.58 3.65
C PRO A 7 -14.30 -7.71 4.90
N ASP A 8 -14.58 -8.35 6.03
CA ASP A 8 -14.64 -7.67 7.32
C ASP A 8 -13.25 -7.18 7.74
N TYR A 9 -13.19 -6.09 8.52
CA TYR A 9 -11.95 -5.64 9.11
C TYR A 9 -11.39 -6.71 10.06
N GLU A 10 -10.13 -7.08 9.83
CA GLU A 10 -9.40 -8.03 10.66
C GLU A 10 -8.07 -7.40 11.12
N PRO A 11 -7.86 -7.21 12.44
CA PRO A 11 -6.66 -6.56 12.97
C PRO A 11 -5.36 -7.23 12.51
N GLY A 12 -4.45 -6.44 11.94
CA GLY A 12 -3.15 -6.94 11.46
C GLY A 12 -3.20 -7.82 10.21
N VAL A 13 -4.38 -7.99 9.58
CA VAL A 13 -4.55 -8.82 8.37
C VAL A 13 -5.10 -7.99 7.21
N CYS A 14 -6.23 -7.30 7.41
CA CYS A 14 -6.92 -6.59 6.34
C CYS A 14 -7.50 -5.27 6.86
N ASN A 15 -7.20 -4.14 6.19
CA ASN A 15 -7.76 -2.83 6.52
C ASN A 15 -8.17 -2.00 5.29
N ILE A 16 -8.10 -2.58 4.08
CA ILE A 16 -8.52 -1.93 2.83
C ILE A 16 -9.41 -2.82 1.96
N GLY A 17 -10.40 -2.21 1.31
CA GLY A 17 -11.29 -2.86 0.35
C GLY A 17 -10.70 -2.99 -1.07
N SER A 18 -11.50 -3.54 -1.97
CA SER A 18 -11.09 -3.84 -3.36
C SER A 18 -10.77 -2.60 -4.19
N ALA A 19 -11.47 -1.48 -3.96
CA ALA A 19 -11.22 -0.22 -4.65
C ALA A 19 -9.83 0.34 -4.32
N GLU A 20 -9.48 0.39 -3.03
CA GLU A 20 -8.18 0.86 -2.57
C GLU A 20 -7.05 -0.07 -3.01
N ARG A 21 -7.27 -1.40 -3.03
CA ARG A 21 -6.29 -2.37 -3.56
C ARG A 21 -5.95 -2.09 -5.01
N ARG A 22 -6.94 -1.81 -5.87
CA ARG A 22 -6.69 -1.44 -7.29
C ARG A 22 -5.87 -0.17 -7.41
N CYS A 23 -6.15 0.82 -6.57
CA CYS A 23 -5.37 2.04 -6.51
C CYS A 23 -3.90 1.75 -6.17
N ARG A 24 -3.64 0.88 -5.19
CA ARG A 24 -2.27 0.46 -4.82
C ARG A 24 -1.55 -0.27 -5.96
N TYR A 25 -2.24 -1.14 -6.71
CA TYR A 25 -1.65 -1.76 -7.89
C TYR A 25 -1.27 -0.74 -8.96
N ARG A 26 -2.10 0.29 -9.19
CA ARG A 26 -1.78 1.38 -10.12
C ARG A 26 -0.55 2.15 -9.66
N TYR A 27 -0.45 2.50 -8.38
CA TYR A 27 0.73 3.18 -7.84
C TYR A 27 2.00 2.32 -7.95
N ALA A 28 1.91 1.02 -7.70
CA ALA A 28 3.03 0.11 -7.93
C ALA A 28 3.47 0.11 -9.40
N GLY A 29 2.51 0.10 -10.34
CA GLY A 29 2.79 0.20 -11.77
C GLY A 29 3.47 1.51 -12.15
N VAL A 30 2.99 2.65 -11.63
CA VAL A 30 3.62 3.97 -11.87
C VAL A 30 5.06 3.98 -11.35
N CYS A 31 5.30 3.44 -10.15
CA CYS A 31 6.65 3.34 -9.59
C CYS A 31 7.56 2.45 -10.46
N ALA A 32 7.04 1.35 -11.01
CA ALA A 32 7.80 0.49 -11.92
C ALA A 32 8.20 1.22 -13.22
N VAL A 33 7.25 1.94 -13.82
CA VAL A 33 7.52 2.77 -15.02
C VAL A 33 8.56 3.85 -14.70
N ALA A 34 8.42 4.52 -13.56
CA ALA A 34 9.37 5.54 -13.12
C ALA A 34 10.78 4.94 -12.89
N ALA A 35 10.88 3.75 -12.32
CA ALA A 35 12.16 3.06 -12.14
C ALA A 35 12.83 2.73 -13.49
N VAL A 36 12.07 2.21 -14.44
CA VAL A 36 12.57 1.91 -15.79
C VAL A 36 13.02 3.18 -16.51
N ALA A 37 12.20 4.24 -16.49
CA ALA A 37 12.55 5.52 -17.13
C ALA A 37 13.79 6.12 -16.48
N TYR A 38 13.91 6.09 -15.16
CA TYR A 38 15.09 6.59 -14.45
C TYR A 38 16.35 5.80 -14.82
N ALA A 39 16.28 4.46 -14.79
CA ALA A 39 17.41 3.60 -15.18
C ALA A 39 17.84 3.87 -16.63
N ALA A 40 16.88 3.94 -17.55
CA ALA A 40 17.14 4.23 -18.96
C ALA A 40 17.84 5.59 -19.12
N THR A 41 17.40 6.61 -18.40
CA THR A 41 18.02 7.96 -18.44
C THR A 41 19.47 7.90 -17.94
N VAL A 42 19.72 7.24 -16.81
CA VAL A 42 21.08 7.12 -16.27
C VAL A 42 22.01 6.36 -17.24
N LEU A 43 21.51 5.27 -17.85
CA LEU A 43 22.31 4.46 -18.77
C LEU A 43 22.53 5.13 -20.14
N ALA A 44 21.61 5.97 -20.58
CA ALA A 44 21.71 6.68 -21.87
C ALA A 44 22.53 7.97 -21.80
N THR A 45 22.87 8.44 -20.60
CA THR A 45 23.63 9.68 -20.39
C THR A 45 25.01 9.42 -19.80
N SER A 46 25.93 10.36 -19.96
CA SER A 46 27.30 10.25 -19.42
C SER A 46 27.40 10.57 -17.93
N VAL A 47 26.32 10.36 -17.19
CA VAL A 47 26.30 10.59 -15.72
C VAL A 47 26.91 9.42 -14.97
N PRO A 48 27.41 9.63 -13.74
CA PRO A 48 28.00 8.54 -12.95
C PRO A 48 26.99 7.43 -12.69
N THR A 49 27.39 6.17 -12.95
CA THR A 49 26.55 4.97 -12.73
C THR A 49 26.10 4.81 -11.28
N ALA A 50 26.80 5.44 -10.32
CA ALA A 50 26.39 5.49 -8.92
C ALA A 50 24.98 6.07 -8.73
N LEU A 51 24.49 6.90 -9.67
CA LEU A 51 23.12 7.42 -9.64
C LEU A 51 22.06 6.31 -9.77
N LEU A 52 22.41 5.12 -10.28
CA LEU A 52 21.50 3.97 -10.26
C LEU A 52 21.03 3.59 -8.84
N LEU A 53 21.78 3.93 -7.81
CA LEU A 53 21.32 3.77 -6.43
C LEU A 53 20.06 4.61 -6.12
N GLY A 54 19.79 5.66 -6.89
CA GLY A 54 18.54 6.42 -6.83
C GLY A 54 17.30 5.61 -7.19
N LEU A 55 17.45 4.47 -7.86
CA LEU A 55 16.37 3.48 -8.05
C LEU A 55 15.77 2.99 -6.73
N PHE A 56 16.51 3.12 -5.64
CA PHE A 56 16.01 2.79 -4.30
C PHE A 56 14.61 3.39 -4.03
N VAL A 57 14.38 4.65 -4.39
CA VAL A 57 13.13 5.34 -4.09
C VAL A 57 11.94 4.71 -4.83
N PRO A 58 11.92 4.67 -6.19
CA PRO A 58 10.77 4.09 -6.89
C PRO A 58 10.62 2.59 -6.64
N LEU A 59 11.71 1.84 -6.44
CA LEU A 59 11.62 0.42 -6.14
C LEU A 59 11.08 0.15 -4.73
N SER A 60 11.47 0.94 -3.72
CA SER A 60 10.94 0.81 -2.36
C SER A 60 9.44 1.10 -2.33
N LEU A 61 9.02 2.24 -2.91
CA LEU A 61 7.61 2.62 -2.97
C LEU A 61 6.79 1.60 -3.78
N GLY A 62 7.31 1.17 -4.93
CA GLY A 62 6.64 0.17 -5.77
C GLY A 62 6.45 -1.16 -5.05
N THR A 63 7.48 -1.64 -4.36
CA THR A 63 7.43 -2.87 -3.55
C THR A 63 6.44 -2.72 -2.41
N GLU A 64 6.45 -1.60 -1.69
CA GLU A 64 5.54 -1.33 -0.59
C GLU A 64 4.08 -1.32 -1.08
N PHE A 65 3.76 -0.58 -2.16
CA PHE A 65 2.41 -0.56 -2.73
C PHE A 65 1.95 -1.93 -3.21
N LEU A 66 2.84 -2.70 -3.82
CA LEU A 66 2.54 -4.06 -4.27
C LEU A 66 2.23 -4.98 -3.09
N LEU A 67 3.03 -4.91 -2.02
CA LEU A 67 2.80 -5.70 -0.80
C LEU A 67 1.49 -5.30 -0.12
N GLN A 68 1.21 -4.00 -0.01
CA GLN A 68 -0.05 -3.49 0.53
C GLN A 68 -1.26 -4.00 -0.26
N ALA A 69 -1.18 -3.96 -1.61
CA ALA A 69 -2.25 -4.45 -2.46
C ALA A 69 -2.46 -5.98 -2.30
N ARG A 70 -1.38 -6.76 -2.26
CA ARG A 70 -1.43 -8.22 -2.10
C ARG A 70 -1.95 -8.65 -0.73
N ARG A 71 -1.63 -7.90 0.30
CA ARG A 71 -2.02 -8.20 1.68
C ARG A 71 -3.34 -7.55 2.09
N SER A 72 -4.01 -6.83 1.18
CA SER A 72 -5.24 -6.05 1.48
C SER A 72 -5.05 -5.12 2.69
N PHE A 73 -3.84 -4.56 2.85
CA PHE A 73 -3.46 -3.77 4.02
C PHE A 73 -2.74 -2.48 3.60
N CYS A 74 -3.21 -1.36 4.11
CA CYS A 74 -2.57 -0.06 3.93
C CYS A 74 -1.78 0.34 5.17
N ALA A 75 -0.45 0.48 5.03
CA ALA A 75 0.42 0.83 6.13
C ALA A 75 0.05 2.18 6.76
N SER A 76 -0.28 3.19 5.96
CA SER A 76 -0.66 4.52 6.48
C SER A 76 -1.94 4.50 7.30
N LEU A 77 -2.94 3.68 6.93
CA LEU A 77 -4.15 3.48 7.72
C LEU A 77 -3.83 2.72 9.02
N GLY A 78 -3.02 1.65 8.93
CA GLY A 78 -2.58 0.88 10.09
C GLY A 78 -1.84 1.73 11.13
N PHE A 79 -0.93 2.61 10.70
CA PHE A 79 -0.25 3.56 11.61
C PHE A 79 -1.22 4.54 12.27
N ARG A 80 -2.27 4.95 11.58
CA ARG A 80 -3.29 5.88 12.08
C ARG A 80 -4.41 5.19 12.86
N GLY A 81 -4.43 3.85 12.93
CA GLY A 81 -5.50 3.07 13.53
C GLY A 81 -6.83 3.29 12.82
N ARG A 82 -6.83 3.22 11.49
CA ARG A 82 -8.01 3.39 10.63
C ARG A 82 -8.12 2.23 9.65
N PHE A 83 -9.34 2.00 9.14
CA PHE A 83 -9.61 1.05 8.07
C PHE A 83 -10.54 1.67 7.02
N ASP A 84 -10.47 1.20 5.78
CA ASP A 84 -11.36 1.56 4.70
C ASP A 84 -11.64 0.32 3.82
N LEU A 85 -12.78 -0.32 4.05
CA LEU A 85 -13.20 -1.54 3.37
C LEU A 85 -14.16 -1.26 2.22
N ARG A 86 -14.22 -0.04 1.73
CA ARG A 86 -15.09 0.31 0.60
C ARG A 86 -14.76 -0.56 -0.60
N GLY A 87 -15.78 -1.32 -1.03
CA GLY A 87 -15.73 -2.15 -2.22
C GLY A 87 -16.37 -1.45 -3.41
N ASP A 88 -16.32 -2.11 -4.58
CA ASP A 88 -17.02 -1.67 -5.79
C ASP A 88 -18.52 -2.03 -5.73
N GLY A 89 -19.22 -1.68 -4.68
CA GLY A 89 -20.67 -1.82 -4.65
C GLY A 89 -21.34 -0.96 -5.73
N PRO A 90 -22.54 -1.35 -6.25
CA PRO A 90 -23.30 -0.51 -7.17
C PRO A 90 -23.80 0.75 -6.44
N GLY A 91 -22.95 1.75 -6.31
CA GLY A 91 -23.16 3.00 -5.56
C GLY A 91 -21.86 3.68 -5.15
N SER A 92 -20.71 3.00 -5.23
CA SER A 92 -19.41 3.63 -5.08
C SER A 92 -19.06 4.37 -6.38
N VAL A 93 -19.60 5.57 -6.56
CA VAL A 93 -19.07 6.50 -7.55
C VAL A 93 -17.63 6.75 -7.18
N ALA A 94 -16.69 6.37 -8.06
CA ALA A 94 -15.30 6.75 -7.96
C ALA A 94 -15.25 8.28 -8.06
N THR A 95 -15.37 8.97 -6.94
CA THR A 95 -15.01 10.38 -6.83
C THR A 95 -13.51 10.45 -6.89
N ASP A 96 -13.02 10.61 -8.10
CA ASP A 96 -11.64 10.93 -8.40
C ASP A 96 -11.27 12.19 -7.60
N GLY A 97 -10.32 12.06 -6.66
CA GLY A 97 -9.68 13.18 -5.99
C GLY A 97 -10.44 13.87 -4.84
N GLY A 98 -11.58 13.37 -4.40
CA GLY A 98 -12.30 13.92 -3.25
C GLY A 98 -11.61 13.61 -1.93
N ARG A 99 -10.98 14.60 -1.33
CA ARG A 99 -10.57 14.65 0.08
C ARG A 99 -11.85 14.63 0.92
N GLY A 100 -12.51 13.44 0.97
CA GLY A 100 -13.74 13.24 1.74
C GLY A 100 -13.45 13.49 3.21
N GLU A 101 -14.08 14.49 3.75
CA GLU A 101 -14.25 14.67 5.19
C GLU A 101 -14.80 13.36 5.76
N SER A 102 -13.91 12.62 6.36
CA SER A 102 -14.19 11.39 7.07
C SER A 102 -14.92 11.80 8.36
N GLY A 103 -16.24 11.71 8.34
CA GLY A 103 -17.03 11.82 9.56
C GLY A 103 -16.44 10.90 10.62
N ASP A 104 -16.16 11.44 11.78
CA ASP A 104 -15.56 10.76 12.93
C ASP A 104 -16.56 9.72 13.49
N ARG A 105 -16.57 8.52 12.88
CA ARG A 105 -17.35 7.39 13.38
C ARG A 105 -16.41 6.43 14.10
N THR A 106 -16.55 6.38 15.38
CA THR A 106 -15.78 5.54 16.29
C THR A 106 -16.48 4.18 16.45
N ILE A 107 -15.82 3.09 16.08
CA ILE A 107 -16.30 1.74 16.37
C ILE A 107 -15.63 1.26 17.67
N ALA A 108 -16.43 1.04 18.69
CA ALA A 108 -16.01 0.37 19.91
C ALA A 108 -15.89 -1.13 19.65
N GLY A 109 -14.78 -1.72 20.07
CA GLY A 109 -14.32 -3.10 19.96
C GLY A 109 -15.27 -4.12 19.32
N ALA A 110 -14.70 -5.02 18.55
CA ALA A 110 -15.40 -6.07 17.80
C ALA A 110 -16.21 -7.02 18.70
N ALA A 111 -17.33 -6.52 19.25
CA ALA A 111 -18.41 -7.36 19.70
C ALA A 111 -19.35 -7.49 18.48
N ALA A 112 -19.56 -8.72 18.01
CA ALA A 112 -20.42 -9.08 16.92
C ALA A 112 -21.82 -8.49 17.08
N THR A 113 -22.06 -7.30 16.57
CA THR A 113 -23.38 -6.76 16.32
C THR A 113 -23.69 -6.92 14.83
N SER A 114 -24.69 -7.71 14.53
CA SER A 114 -25.23 -8.01 13.20
C SER A 114 -25.92 -6.80 12.55
N GLY A 115 -25.18 -5.68 12.46
CA GLY A 115 -25.54 -4.51 11.66
C GLY A 115 -24.75 -4.49 10.35
N PRO A 116 -25.18 -3.75 9.31
CA PRO A 116 -24.39 -3.60 8.10
C PRO A 116 -23.00 -3.05 8.46
N ALA A 117 -21.96 -3.82 8.10
CA ALA A 117 -20.57 -3.48 8.40
C ALA A 117 -20.24 -2.08 7.87
N GLU A 118 -19.78 -1.18 8.73
CA GLU A 118 -19.39 0.17 8.31
C GLU A 118 -18.17 0.10 7.39
N PRO A 119 -18.22 0.67 6.17
CA PRO A 119 -17.17 0.50 5.17
C PRO A 119 -15.87 1.23 5.49
N ALA A 120 -15.87 2.15 6.46
CA ALA A 120 -14.66 2.87 6.89
C ALA A 120 -14.81 3.38 8.32
N GLY A 121 -13.72 3.37 9.10
CA GLY A 121 -13.77 3.81 10.49
C GLY A 121 -12.42 3.89 11.19
N ARG A 122 -12.49 4.11 12.50
CA ARG A 122 -11.33 4.17 13.40
C ARG A 122 -11.30 2.91 14.29
N VAL A 123 -10.13 2.33 14.43
CA VAL A 123 -9.88 1.22 15.35
C VAL A 123 -9.76 1.79 16.77
N THR A 124 -10.66 1.41 17.67
CA THR A 124 -10.67 1.91 19.07
C THR A 124 -9.96 0.96 20.02
N ASP A 125 -10.00 -0.34 19.71
CA ASP A 125 -9.31 -1.37 20.49
C ASP A 125 -7.78 -1.16 20.45
N PRO A 126 -7.12 -1.04 21.63
CA PRO A 126 -5.68 -0.83 21.70
C PRO A 126 -4.88 -2.01 21.18
N ASP A 127 -5.32 -3.25 21.39
CA ASP A 127 -4.62 -4.45 20.92
C ASP A 127 -4.68 -4.58 19.41
N ALA A 128 -5.82 -4.29 18.81
CA ALA A 128 -6.00 -4.20 17.36
C ALA A 128 -5.09 -3.14 16.74
N ARG A 129 -4.96 -1.96 17.36
CA ARG A 129 -4.02 -0.92 16.90
C ARG A 129 -2.57 -1.36 16.94
N VAL A 130 -2.17 -2.11 17.99
CA VAL A 130 -0.81 -2.64 18.07
C VAL A 130 -0.56 -3.67 16.97
N ALA A 131 -1.53 -4.54 16.68
CA ALA A 131 -1.45 -5.52 15.61
C ALA A 131 -1.29 -4.83 14.24
N ASP A 132 -2.12 -3.83 13.95
CA ASP A 132 -2.07 -3.04 12.73
C ASP A 132 -0.72 -2.32 12.55
N ARG A 133 -0.22 -1.67 13.60
CA ARG A 133 1.08 -0.99 13.55
C ARG A 133 2.23 -1.95 13.29
N ARG A 134 2.23 -3.13 13.92
CA ARG A 134 3.24 -4.16 13.68
C ARG A 134 3.21 -4.65 12.24
N HIS A 135 2.02 -4.86 11.69
CA HIS A 135 1.87 -5.27 10.30
C HIS A 135 2.29 -4.16 9.34
N ALA A 136 1.87 -2.91 9.58
CA ALA A 136 2.30 -1.73 8.84
C ALA A 136 3.83 -1.61 8.78
N LEU A 137 4.48 -1.69 9.96
CA LEU A 137 5.94 -1.62 10.06
C LEU A 137 6.63 -2.73 9.25
N ARG A 138 6.12 -3.97 9.32
CA ARG A 138 6.66 -5.09 8.55
C ARG A 138 6.58 -4.82 7.04
N LEU A 139 5.46 -4.32 6.54
CA LEU A 139 5.29 -4.01 5.11
C LEU A 139 6.24 -2.89 4.67
N THR A 140 6.38 -1.83 5.47
CA THR A 140 7.30 -0.73 5.18
C THR A 140 8.76 -1.21 5.17
N VAL A 141 9.17 -1.99 6.18
CA VAL A 141 10.53 -2.56 6.23
C VAL A 141 10.80 -3.45 5.01
N LEU A 142 9.85 -4.33 4.64
CA LEU A 142 10.00 -5.17 3.44
C LEU A 142 10.05 -4.34 2.15
N GLY A 143 9.31 -3.24 2.06
CA GLY A 143 9.37 -2.29 0.94
C GLY A 143 10.76 -1.67 0.81
N VAL A 144 11.30 -1.15 1.92
CA VAL A 144 12.64 -0.54 1.98
C VAL A 144 13.73 -1.57 1.64
N LEU A 145 13.68 -2.76 2.22
CA LEU A 145 14.66 -3.82 1.94
C LEU A 145 14.59 -4.29 0.49
N GLY A 146 13.38 -4.47 -0.06
CA GLY A 146 13.19 -4.85 -1.46
C GLY A 146 13.72 -3.80 -2.42
N GLY A 147 13.46 -2.53 -2.16
CA GLY A 147 13.99 -1.43 -2.96
C GLY A 147 15.52 -1.30 -2.86
N GLY A 148 16.06 -1.45 -1.65
CA GLY A 148 17.51 -1.45 -1.43
C GLY A 148 18.21 -2.58 -2.18
N ALA A 149 17.71 -3.80 -2.06
CA ALA A 149 18.25 -4.96 -2.77
C ALA A 149 18.17 -4.78 -4.29
N GLY A 150 17.02 -4.29 -4.81
CA GLY A 150 16.85 -4.04 -6.23
C GLY A 150 17.80 -2.98 -6.79
N ALA A 151 17.95 -1.86 -6.10
CA ALA A 151 18.86 -0.79 -6.51
C ALA A 151 20.33 -1.23 -6.48
N THR A 152 20.73 -1.94 -5.43
CA THR A 152 22.07 -2.48 -5.30
C THR A 152 22.39 -3.52 -6.40
N LEU A 153 21.42 -4.39 -6.69
CA LEU A 153 21.55 -5.37 -7.76
C LEU A 153 21.70 -4.70 -9.13
N ALA A 154 20.84 -3.70 -9.42
CA ALA A 154 20.93 -2.95 -10.68
C ALA A 154 22.28 -2.26 -10.84
N TYR A 155 22.80 -1.62 -9.79
CA TYR A 155 24.11 -1.00 -9.79
C TYR A 155 25.23 -2.03 -10.02
N ALA A 156 25.22 -3.14 -9.25
CA ALA A 156 26.23 -4.18 -9.36
C ALA A 156 26.28 -4.82 -10.77
N LEU A 157 25.12 -5.08 -11.37
CA LEU A 157 25.04 -5.61 -12.73
C LEU A 157 25.70 -4.67 -13.75
N VAL A 158 25.45 -3.38 -13.66
CA VAL A 158 26.05 -2.42 -14.59
C VAL A 158 27.56 -2.32 -14.39
N VAL A 159 28.04 -2.33 -13.14
CA VAL A 159 29.49 -2.27 -12.84
C VAL A 159 30.23 -3.54 -13.29
N VAL A 160 29.58 -4.71 -13.22
CA VAL A 160 30.22 -5.99 -13.60
C VAL A 160 30.16 -6.26 -15.11
N LEU A 161 29.12 -5.80 -15.79
CA LEU A 161 28.89 -6.07 -17.22
C LEU A 161 29.37 -4.94 -18.14
N GLY A 162 29.61 -3.75 -17.61
CA GLY A 162 30.10 -2.58 -18.36
C GLY A 162 31.57 -2.35 -18.15
#